data_23a78188075a7a5714135ba4d3e062bf
#
_entry.id   23a78188075a7a5714135ba4d3e062bf
#
_cell.length_a   1.000
_cell.length_b   1.000
_cell.length_c   1.000
_cell.angle_alpha   90.00
_cell.angle_beta   90.00
_cell.angle_gamma   90.00
#
_symmetry.space_group_name_H-M   'P 1'
#
loop_
_entity.id
_entity.type
_entity.pdbx_description
1 polymer ?
#
loop_
_entity_poly.entity_id
_entity_poly.type
_entity_poly.pdbx_seq_one_letter_code
_entity_poly.pdbx_strand_id
1 'polypeptide(L)'
;AKSTEERKTALLAKRAALDAQLQALKARESAAARKLDTRRKIVIGGAVMAHCAHDPDFAEAVKKAMRSALTTERDKTLLADWIKILTKAG
;
A
#
# COMPACT_ATOMS: atom_id res chain seq x y z
N ALA A 1 -23.52 -46.80 11.88
CA ALA A 1 -23.88 -45.61 11.10
C ALA A 1 -24.04 -44.41 12.01
N LYS A 2 -23.57 -43.26 11.56
CA LYS A 2 -23.70 -42.01 12.33
C LYS A 2 -25.15 -41.52 12.32
N SER A 3 -25.60 -40.95 13.45
CA SER A 3 -26.89 -40.32 13.55
C SER A 3 -26.95 -39.04 12.69
N THR A 4 -28.15 -38.54 12.46
CA THR A 4 -28.35 -37.28 11.74
C THR A 4 -27.64 -36.12 12.45
N GLU A 5 -27.71 -36.11 13.79
CA GLU A 5 -27.03 -35.04 14.59
C GLU A 5 -25.51 -35.13 14.45
N GLU A 6 -24.95 -36.33 14.46
CA GLU A 6 -23.49 -36.51 14.23
C GLU A 6 -23.08 -36.07 12.84
N ARG A 7 -23.87 -36.35 11.83
CA ARG A 7 -23.61 -35.91 10.47
C ARG A 7 -23.67 -34.40 10.34
N LYS A 8 -24.66 -33.78 10.96
CA LYS A 8 -24.77 -32.31 11.01
C LYS A 8 -23.55 -31.68 11.64
N THR A 9 -23.13 -32.19 12.79
CA THR A 9 -21.96 -31.69 13.51
C THR A 9 -20.70 -31.80 12.66
N ALA A 10 -20.52 -32.95 11.97
CA ALA A 10 -19.35 -33.17 11.11
C ALA A 10 -19.35 -32.19 9.91
N LEU A 11 -20.52 -31.96 9.31
CA LEU A 11 -20.65 -31.03 8.17
C LEU A 11 -20.43 -29.59 8.58
N LEU A 12 -20.92 -29.19 9.75
CA LEU A 12 -20.69 -27.83 10.28
C LEU A 12 -19.21 -27.60 10.57
N ALA A 13 -18.52 -28.59 11.15
CA ALA A 13 -17.09 -28.50 11.37
C ALA A 13 -16.30 -28.37 10.06
N LYS A 14 -16.69 -29.15 9.06
CA LYS A 14 -16.06 -29.10 7.73
C LYS A 14 -16.27 -27.74 7.07
N ARG A 15 -17.48 -27.19 7.17
CA ARG A 15 -17.81 -25.88 6.65
C ARG A 15 -16.95 -24.80 7.32
N ALA A 16 -16.84 -24.84 8.65
CA ALA A 16 -16.03 -23.89 9.39
C ALA A 16 -14.55 -23.94 8.97
N ALA A 17 -14.01 -25.15 8.74
CA ALA A 17 -12.64 -25.33 8.28
C ALA A 17 -12.43 -24.74 6.88
N LEU A 18 -13.40 -24.97 5.97
CA LEU A 18 -13.33 -24.41 4.60
C LEU A 18 -13.44 -22.89 4.61
N ASP A 19 -14.32 -22.34 5.44
CA ASP A 19 -14.45 -20.87 5.57
C ASP A 19 -13.13 -20.26 6.09
N ALA A 20 -12.48 -20.89 7.06
CA ALA A 20 -11.19 -20.42 7.57
C ALA A 20 -10.11 -20.47 6.49
N GLN A 21 -10.06 -21.54 5.69
CA GLN A 21 -9.12 -21.64 4.57
C GLN A 21 -9.37 -20.55 3.52
N LEU A 22 -10.63 -20.30 3.20
CA LEU A 22 -10.99 -19.26 2.24
C LEU A 22 -10.56 -17.87 2.73
N GLN A 23 -10.80 -17.57 4.00
CA GLN A 23 -10.37 -16.30 4.58
C GLN A 23 -8.85 -16.15 4.58
N ALA A 24 -8.13 -17.24 4.85
CA ALA A 24 -6.66 -17.21 4.81
C ALA A 24 -6.15 -16.92 3.39
N LEU A 25 -6.76 -17.51 2.37
CA LEU A 25 -6.41 -17.24 0.97
C LEU A 25 -6.69 -15.78 0.58
N LYS A 26 -7.85 -15.26 0.97
CA LYS A 26 -8.19 -13.85 0.74
C LYS A 26 -7.21 -12.90 1.40
N ALA A 27 -6.80 -13.21 2.63
CA ALA A 27 -5.81 -12.41 3.34
C ALA A 27 -4.45 -12.42 2.64
N ARG A 28 -4.03 -13.57 2.09
CA ARG A 28 -2.78 -13.68 1.31
C ARG A 28 -2.84 -12.87 0.02
N GLU A 29 -3.96 -12.94 -0.69
CA GLU A 29 -4.18 -12.15 -1.90
C GLU A 29 -4.12 -10.65 -1.62
N SER A 30 -4.79 -10.20 -0.55
CA SER A 30 -4.75 -8.79 -0.14
C SER A 30 -3.35 -8.34 0.25
N ALA A 31 -2.60 -9.18 0.97
CA ALA A 31 -1.23 -8.87 1.37
C ALA A 31 -0.32 -8.77 0.14
N ALA A 32 -0.46 -9.69 -0.83
CA ALA A 32 0.32 -9.66 -2.06
C ALA A 32 0.01 -8.40 -2.88
N ALA A 33 -1.26 -8.04 -2.99
CA ALA A 33 -1.69 -6.83 -3.69
C ALA A 33 -1.12 -5.57 -3.03
N ARG A 34 -1.12 -5.50 -1.70
CA ARG A 34 -0.53 -4.37 -0.95
C ARG A 34 0.98 -4.28 -1.15
N LYS A 35 1.67 -5.41 -1.14
CA LYS A 35 3.13 -5.43 -1.38
C LYS A 35 3.47 -4.93 -2.78
N LEU A 36 2.71 -5.36 -3.77
CA LEU A 36 2.89 -4.92 -5.16
C LEU A 36 2.63 -3.42 -5.29
N ASP A 37 1.55 -2.94 -4.69
CA ASP A 37 1.21 -1.51 -4.69
C ASP A 37 2.30 -0.67 -4.01
N THR A 38 2.78 -1.12 -2.86
CA THR A 38 3.88 -0.46 -2.13
C THR A 38 5.14 -0.41 -2.98
N ARG A 39 5.49 -1.54 -3.63
CA ARG A 39 6.67 -1.58 -4.50
C ARG A 39 6.55 -0.63 -5.68
N ARG A 40 5.37 -0.56 -6.30
CA ARG A 40 5.11 0.40 -7.38
C ARG A 40 5.31 1.83 -6.92
N LYS A 41 4.79 2.17 -5.77
CA LYS A 41 4.94 3.51 -5.18
C LYS A 41 6.39 3.86 -4.91
N ILE A 42 7.17 2.91 -4.40
CA ILE A 42 8.60 3.10 -4.15
C ILE A 42 9.36 3.35 -5.45
N VAL A 43 9.09 2.55 -6.47
CA VAL A 43 9.77 2.68 -7.77
C VAL A 43 9.39 4.00 -8.44
N ILE A 44 8.11 4.35 -8.45
CA ILE A 44 7.63 5.61 -9.03
C ILE A 44 8.24 6.79 -8.27
N GLY A 45 8.20 6.74 -6.93
CA GLY A 45 8.77 7.78 -6.08
C GLY A 45 10.28 7.97 -6.33
N GLY A 46 11.01 6.86 -6.42
CA GLY A 46 12.44 6.92 -6.72
C GLY A 46 12.74 7.52 -8.08
N ALA A 47 11.97 7.14 -9.11
CA ALA A 47 12.14 7.66 -10.46
C ALA A 47 11.82 9.16 -10.52
N VAL A 48 10.74 9.59 -9.85
CA VAL A 48 10.35 11.00 -9.76
C VAL A 48 11.44 11.81 -9.05
N MET A 49 11.93 11.32 -7.92
CA MET A 49 12.99 11.97 -7.16
C MET A 49 14.27 12.13 -7.99
N ALA A 50 14.65 11.07 -8.71
CA ALA A 50 15.85 11.10 -9.56
C ALA A 50 15.70 12.14 -10.67
N HIS A 51 14.54 12.21 -11.31
CA HIS A 51 14.29 13.18 -12.38
C HIS A 51 14.27 14.62 -11.85
N CYS A 52 13.75 14.83 -10.65
CA CYS A 52 13.75 16.16 -10.02
C CYS A 52 15.16 16.73 -9.85
N ALA A 53 16.17 15.88 -9.67
CA ALA A 53 17.55 16.33 -9.52
C ALA A 53 18.12 16.93 -10.80
N HIS A 54 17.57 16.61 -11.97
CA HIS A 54 18.08 17.04 -13.27
C HIS A 54 17.20 18.06 -13.97
N ASP A 55 15.97 18.25 -13.50
CA ASP A 55 14.99 19.09 -14.20
C ASP A 55 14.33 20.04 -13.20
N PRO A 56 14.78 21.29 -13.13
CA PRO A 56 14.21 22.28 -12.18
C PRO A 56 12.72 22.55 -12.41
N ASP A 57 12.26 22.57 -13.63
CA ASP A 57 10.84 22.82 -13.93
C ASP A 57 9.99 21.66 -13.44
N PHE A 58 10.47 20.44 -13.63
CA PHE A 58 9.81 19.24 -13.12
C PHE A 58 9.81 19.24 -11.58
N ALA A 59 10.92 19.61 -10.96
CA ALA A 59 11.01 19.71 -9.50
C ALA A 59 9.99 20.70 -8.93
N GLU A 60 9.81 21.85 -9.57
CA GLU A 60 8.79 22.84 -9.16
C GLU A 60 7.37 22.27 -9.30
N ALA A 61 7.09 21.55 -10.38
CA ALA A 61 5.79 20.92 -10.58
C ALA A 61 5.53 19.86 -9.50
N VAL A 62 6.54 19.08 -9.15
CA VAL A 62 6.44 18.05 -8.10
C VAL A 62 6.20 18.69 -6.74
N LYS A 63 6.93 19.77 -6.41
CA LYS A 63 6.71 20.52 -5.15
C LYS A 63 5.27 21.01 -5.05
N LYS A 64 4.76 21.58 -6.12
CA LYS A 64 3.39 22.08 -6.18
C LYS A 64 2.38 20.94 -5.99
N ALA A 65 2.60 19.81 -6.65
CA ALA A 65 1.78 18.62 -6.51
C ALA A 65 1.80 18.09 -5.06
N MET A 66 2.98 18.07 -4.44
CA MET A 66 3.14 17.63 -3.06
C MET A 66 2.39 18.52 -2.07
N ARG A 67 2.43 19.82 -2.24
CA ARG A 67 1.68 20.76 -1.39
C ARG A 67 0.18 20.48 -1.44
N SER A 68 -0.33 20.13 -2.61
CA SER A 68 -1.74 19.78 -2.79
C SER A 68 -2.09 18.38 -2.26
N ALA A 69 -1.18 17.42 -2.42
CA ALA A 69 -1.42 16.03 -2.07
C ALA A 69 -1.20 15.72 -0.59
N LEU A 70 -0.27 16.42 0.07
CA LEU A 70 0.05 16.17 1.48
C LEU A 70 -0.98 16.86 2.38
N THR A 71 -1.85 16.05 2.95
CA THR A 71 -2.95 16.55 3.80
C THR A 71 -2.72 16.34 5.29
N THR A 72 -1.85 15.38 5.67
CA THR A 72 -1.57 15.08 7.07
C THR A 72 -0.29 15.76 7.53
N GLU A 73 -0.26 16.17 8.80
CA GLU A 73 0.94 16.76 9.40
C GLU A 73 2.12 15.79 9.42
N ARG A 74 1.84 14.51 9.59
CA ARG A 74 2.87 13.48 9.58
C ARG A 74 3.62 13.44 8.23
N ASP A 75 2.88 13.47 7.14
CA ASP A 75 3.46 13.42 5.80
C ASP A 75 4.18 14.73 5.46
N LYS A 76 3.61 15.85 5.85
CA LYS A 76 4.24 17.17 5.66
C LYS A 76 5.58 17.25 6.39
N THR A 77 5.62 16.78 7.63
CA THR A 77 6.84 16.76 8.42
C THR A 77 7.89 15.81 7.81
N LEU A 78 7.45 14.65 7.37
CA LEU A 78 8.34 13.64 6.74
C LEU A 78 9.05 14.21 5.51
N LEU A 79 8.34 14.97 4.68
CA LEU A 79 8.86 15.45 3.40
C LEU A 79 9.38 16.87 3.43
N ALA A 80 9.27 17.58 4.57
CA ALA A 80 9.68 18.97 4.67
C ALA A 80 11.15 19.20 4.26
N ASP A 81 12.06 18.36 4.71
CA ASP A 81 13.49 18.50 4.40
C ASP A 81 13.76 18.23 2.92
N TRP A 82 13.11 17.23 2.35
CA TRP A 82 13.27 16.92 0.94
C TRP A 82 12.76 18.05 0.04
N ILE A 83 11.63 18.65 0.39
CA ILE A 83 11.07 19.80 -0.35
C ILE A 83 12.05 20.98 -0.30
N LYS A 84 12.70 21.22 0.84
CA LYS A 84 13.73 22.25 0.97
C LYS A 84 14.92 21.99 0.06
N ILE A 85 15.37 20.74 -0.02
CA ILE A 85 16.46 20.34 -0.90
C ILE A 85 16.13 20.63 -2.35
N LEU A 86 14.91 20.32 -2.80
CA LEU A 86 14.44 20.62 -4.14
C LEU A 86 14.42 22.13 -4.41
N THR A 87 14.03 22.91 -3.42
CA THR A 87 14.01 24.37 -3.53
C THR A 87 15.42 24.94 -3.73
N LYS A 88 16.39 24.40 -3.01
CA LYS A 88 17.80 24.84 -3.12
C LYS A 88 18.45 24.42 -4.41
N ALA A 89 18.08 23.23 -4.93
CA ALA A 89 18.65 22.69 -6.17
C ALA A 89 18.08 23.38 -7.41
N GLY A 90 16.89 23.96 -7.27
CA GLY A 90 16.24 24.70 -8.35
C GLY A 90 16.50 26.19 -8.24
#